data_1c8d01273be0209eb6326b744a9afd32
#
_entry.id   1c8d01273be0209eb6326b744a9afd32
#
_cell.length_a   1.000
_cell.length_b   1.000
_cell.length_c   1.000
_cell.angle_alpha   90.00
_cell.angle_beta   90.00
_cell.angle_gamma   90.00
#
_symmetry.space_group_name_H-M   'P 1'
#
loop_
_entity.id
_entity.type
_entity.pdbx_description
1 polymer ?
#
loop_
_entity_poly.entity_id
_entity_poly.type
_entity_poly.pdbx_seq_one_letter_code
_entity_poly.pdbx_strand_id
1 'polypeptide(L)'
;MQPVVEQVGEGLRQVATAPLTGVRDVIDKVVGPRDEIDALRKRGNALIRISYKPELQRRDVHPSFSRILDELLPDEARILRFLAVAGTQPLLDVRTKTLFQVGSVLLAGDVSMVASMAGCHWPDRDHHYFANLERLGLIDLSREPVDDYRRYALLEVQPAALHAIESGQKTITIYRSIALTAFGRQFIDACIDTEGYNAGGWDTDGRQDKIRGQA
;
A
#
# COMPACT_ATOMS: atom_id res chain seq x y z
N MET A 1 15.04 21.97 46.17
CA MET A 1 14.74 21.03 45.05
C MET A 1 13.73 20.01 45.56
N GLN A 2 12.46 20.26 45.44
CA GLN A 2 11.39 19.32 45.73
C GLN A 2 10.82 18.77 44.45
N PRO A 3 10.44 17.49 44.39
CA PRO A 3 10.35 16.76 43.14
C PRO A 3 8.99 16.93 42.45
N VAL A 4 9.07 17.06 41.15
CA VAL A 4 7.97 17.14 40.20
C VAL A 4 7.01 15.89 40.25
N VAL A 5 7.37 14.86 41.02
CA VAL A 5 6.59 13.61 41.15
C VAL A 5 5.30 13.79 41.97
N GLU A 6 5.22 14.79 42.85
CA GLU A 6 4.04 14.99 43.70
C GLU A 6 2.85 15.62 42.95
N GLN A 7 3.12 16.45 41.94
CA GLN A 7 2.06 17.06 41.13
C GLN A 7 1.37 16.09 40.17
N VAL A 8 2.07 15.04 39.70
CA VAL A 8 1.49 14.03 38.83
C VAL A 8 0.57 13.09 39.62
N GLY A 9 0.87 12.85 40.91
CA GLY A 9 0.05 12.01 41.78
C GLY A 9 -1.28 12.66 42.18
N GLU A 10 -1.32 13.97 42.36
CA GLU A 10 -2.58 14.68 42.67
C GLU A 10 -3.51 14.78 41.47
N GLY A 11 -2.97 14.99 40.26
CA GLY A 11 -3.77 14.99 39.03
C GLY A 11 -4.47 13.65 38.74
N LEU A 12 -3.80 12.54 39.03
CA LEU A 12 -4.38 11.19 38.85
C LEU A 12 -5.38 10.84 39.94
N ARG A 13 -5.24 11.35 41.16
CA ARG A 13 -6.22 11.15 42.23
C ARG A 13 -7.50 11.95 42.03
N GLN A 14 -7.42 13.15 41.43
CA GLN A 14 -8.62 13.94 41.08
C GLN A 14 -9.45 13.34 39.95
N VAL A 15 -8.82 12.61 39.02
CA VAL A 15 -9.53 11.92 37.94
C VAL A 15 -10.30 10.69 38.46
N ALA A 16 -9.84 10.06 39.54
CA ALA A 16 -10.46 8.86 40.11
C ALA A 16 -11.68 9.13 41.00
N THR A 17 -11.95 10.39 41.39
CA THR A 17 -13.05 10.74 42.30
C THR A 17 -14.13 11.62 41.67
N ALA A 18 -14.05 11.93 40.38
CA ALA A 18 -15.14 12.63 39.67
C ALA A 18 -16.30 11.66 39.39
N PRO A 19 -17.54 12.03 39.73
CA PRO A 19 -18.69 11.19 39.41
C PRO A 19 -18.78 11.02 37.88
N LEU A 20 -19.15 9.82 37.45
CA LEU A 20 -19.25 9.36 36.04
C LEU A 20 -20.30 10.14 35.18
N THR A 21 -20.45 11.42 35.37
CA THR A 21 -21.16 12.30 34.47
C THR A 21 -20.40 12.67 33.21
N GLY A 22 -19.26 12.03 32.96
CA GLY A 22 -18.41 12.56 31.94
C GLY A 22 -17.47 11.62 31.23
N VAL A 23 -17.95 10.43 30.78
CA VAL A 23 -17.24 9.75 29.66
C VAL A 23 -17.08 10.74 28.49
N ARG A 24 -18.02 11.66 28.28
CA ARG A 24 -17.89 12.79 27.33
C ARG A 24 -16.78 13.77 27.73
N ASP A 25 -16.68 14.16 28.99
CA ASP A 25 -15.68 15.13 29.45
C ASP A 25 -14.24 14.54 29.45
N VAL A 26 -14.12 13.23 29.64
CA VAL A 26 -12.85 12.51 29.51
C VAL A 26 -12.47 12.37 28.04
N ILE A 27 -13.43 12.08 27.16
CA ILE A 27 -13.22 12.02 25.71
C ILE A 27 -12.88 13.40 25.18
N ASP A 28 -13.56 14.47 25.60
CA ASP A 28 -13.29 15.85 25.18
C ASP A 28 -11.90 16.34 25.63
N LYS A 29 -11.38 15.85 26.77
CA LYS A 29 -10.02 16.13 27.22
C LYS A 29 -8.94 15.32 26.51
N VAL A 30 -9.28 14.13 26.03
CA VAL A 30 -8.35 13.23 25.32
C VAL A 30 -8.38 13.46 23.81
N VAL A 31 -9.52 13.91 23.26
CA VAL A 31 -9.72 14.09 21.80
C VAL A 31 -9.40 15.51 21.33
N GLY A 32 -9.11 16.44 22.25
CA GLY A 32 -8.83 17.84 21.92
C GLY A 32 -10.02 18.78 22.05
N PRO A 33 -9.83 20.08 21.86
CA PRO A 33 -10.86 21.07 22.09
C PRO A 33 -12.05 20.88 21.13
N ARG A 34 -13.28 21.07 21.64
CA ARG A 34 -14.54 21.01 20.86
C ARG A 34 -14.47 21.84 19.58
N ASP A 35 -13.74 22.92 19.59
CA ASP A 35 -13.53 23.81 18.46
C ASP A 35 -12.88 23.11 17.25
N GLU A 36 -11.96 22.14 17.49
CA GLU A 36 -11.29 21.40 16.42
C GLU A 36 -12.25 20.40 15.75
N ILE A 37 -13.05 19.68 16.55
CA ILE A 37 -14.07 18.75 16.04
C ILE A 37 -15.13 19.50 15.27
N ASP A 38 -15.57 20.65 15.78
CA ASP A 38 -16.56 21.48 15.10
C ASP A 38 -16.01 22.10 13.82
N ALA A 39 -14.73 22.46 13.79
CA ALA A 39 -14.04 22.91 12.58
C ALA A 39 -13.97 21.80 11.52
N LEU A 40 -13.61 20.56 11.91
CA LEU A 40 -13.62 19.40 11.01
C LEU A 40 -15.02 19.11 10.48
N ARG A 41 -16.04 19.15 11.34
CA ARG A 41 -17.44 18.95 10.96
C ARG A 41 -17.94 20.03 9.99
N LYS A 42 -17.59 21.31 10.23
CA LYS A 42 -17.89 22.41 9.32
C LYS A 42 -17.27 22.20 7.94
N ARG A 43 -16.00 21.77 7.88
CA ARG A 43 -15.32 21.45 6.62
C ARG A 43 -15.98 20.27 5.90
N GLY A 44 -16.33 19.19 6.61
CA GLY A 44 -17.04 18.04 6.04
C GLY A 44 -18.40 18.46 5.46
N ASN A 45 -19.19 19.25 6.21
CA ASN A 45 -20.46 19.75 5.75
C ASN A 45 -20.34 20.73 4.56
N ALA A 46 -19.24 21.48 4.48
CA ALA A 46 -18.95 22.31 3.31
C ALA A 46 -18.70 21.46 2.06
N LEU A 47 -17.95 20.34 2.18
CA LEU A 47 -17.77 19.42 1.08
C LEU A 47 -19.09 18.83 0.58
N ILE A 48 -20.00 18.44 1.50
CA ILE A 48 -21.33 17.95 1.13
C ILE A 48 -22.12 19.02 0.38
N ARG A 49 -22.08 20.29 0.81
CA ARG A 49 -22.75 21.37 0.07
C ARG A 49 -22.17 21.60 -1.32
N ILE A 50 -20.84 21.52 -1.46
CA ILE A 50 -20.15 21.66 -2.75
C ILE A 50 -20.50 20.48 -3.67
N SER A 51 -20.75 19.28 -3.13
CA SER A 51 -21.09 18.10 -3.92
C SER A 51 -22.37 18.26 -4.75
N TYR A 52 -23.27 19.16 -4.34
CA TYR A 52 -24.49 19.50 -5.09
C TYR A 52 -24.27 20.57 -6.17
N LYS A 53 -23.03 21.05 -6.34
CA LYS A 53 -22.67 22.09 -7.31
C LYS A 53 -21.57 21.56 -8.24
N PRO A 54 -21.93 20.82 -9.30
CA PRO A 54 -20.94 20.18 -10.19
C PRO A 54 -19.94 21.17 -10.80
N GLU A 55 -20.38 22.41 -11.05
CA GLU A 55 -19.56 23.48 -11.59
C GLU A 55 -18.39 23.92 -10.69
N LEU A 56 -18.48 23.64 -9.39
CA LEU A 56 -17.41 23.93 -8.43
C LEU A 56 -16.46 22.75 -8.22
N GLN A 57 -16.75 21.59 -8.80
CA GLN A 57 -15.90 20.39 -8.68
C GLN A 57 -14.81 20.43 -9.73
N ARG A 58 -13.55 20.39 -9.30
CA ARG A 58 -12.42 20.13 -10.20
C ARG A 58 -12.41 18.65 -10.55
N ARG A 59 -12.47 18.33 -11.84
CA ARG A 59 -12.49 16.94 -12.34
C ARG A 59 -11.14 16.46 -12.85
N ASP A 60 -10.23 17.39 -13.15
CA ASP A 60 -9.03 17.10 -13.95
C ASP A 60 -7.91 16.46 -13.13
N VAL A 61 -7.81 16.79 -11.84
CA VAL A 61 -6.75 16.25 -10.95
C VAL A 61 -7.32 16.04 -9.55
N HIS A 62 -7.08 14.86 -8.99
CA HIS A 62 -7.50 14.58 -7.61
C HIS A 62 -6.67 15.41 -6.61
N PRO A 63 -7.29 16.08 -5.61
CA PRO A 63 -6.58 16.97 -4.70
C PRO A 63 -5.47 16.31 -3.87
N SER A 64 -5.53 15.00 -3.67
CA SER A 64 -4.51 14.27 -2.91
C SER A 64 -3.23 14.01 -3.70
N PHE A 65 -3.19 14.21 -5.02
CA PHE A 65 -2.03 13.82 -5.83
C PHE A 65 -0.76 14.57 -5.45
N SER A 66 -0.85 15.87 -5.15
CA SER A 66 0.31 16.62 -4.66
C SER A 66 0.87 16.03 -3.36
N ARG A 67 -0.03 15.72 -2.41
CA ARG A 67 0.38 15.10 -1.15
C ARG A 67 0.98 13.71 -1.34
N ILE A 68 0.42 12.91 -2.25
CA ILE A 68 0.96 11.58 -2.58
C ILE A 68 2.38 11.72 -3.13
N LEU A 69 2.64 12.69 -4.02
CA LEU A 69 3.99 12.95 -4.54
C LEU A 69 4.99 13.27 -3.43
N ASP A 70 4.57 14.02 -2.40
CA ASP A 70 5.41 14.35 -1.25
C ASP A 70 5.71 13.14 -0.35
N GLU A 71 4.86 12.10 -0.41
CA GLU A 71 4.99 10.87 0.39
C GLU A 71 5.72 9.72 -0.38
N LEU A 72 5.99 9.89 -1.69
CA LEU A 72 6.63 8.86 -2.52
C LEU A 72 8.15 8.89 -2.44
N LEU A 73 8.75 7.71 -2.36
CA LEU A 73 10.18 7.51 -2.61
C LEU A 73 10.45 7.43 -4.13
N PRO A 74 11.68 7.80 -4.59
CA PRO A 74 12.04 7.69 -6.00
C PRO A 74 11.89 6.28 -6.58
N ASP A 75 12.19 5.24 -5.81
CA ASP A 75 12.05 3.84 -6.23
C ASP A 75 10.57 3.43 -6.34
N GLU A 76 9.70 3.96 -5.48
CA GLU A 76 8.24 3.75 -5.58
C GLU A 76 7.67 4.37 -6.87
N ALA A 77 8.14 5.56 -7.24
CA ALA A 77 7.75 6.17 -8.51
C ALA A 77 8.21 5.34 -9.72
N ARG A 78 9.38 4.68 -9.65
CA ARG A 78 9.84 3.73 -10.68
C ARG A 78 8.94 2.52 -10.78
N ILE A 79 8.55 1.93 -9.64
CA ILE A 79 7.62 0.79 -9.59
C ILE A 79 6.28 1.17 -10.24
N LEU A 80 5.72 2.31 -9.89
CA LEU A 80 4.46 2.78 -10.46
C LEU A 80 4.56 2.96 -11.97
N ARG A 81 5.63 3.60 -12.47
CA ARG A 81 5.88 3.77 -13.91
C ARG A 81 6.05 2.43 -14.61
N PHE A 82 6.76 1.49 -14.00
CA PHE A 82 6.93 0.14 -14.51
C PHE A 82 5.58 -0.57 -14.62
N LEU A 83 4.76 -0.59 -13.56
CA LEU A 83 3.43 -1.22 -13.57
C LEU A 83 2.47 -0.56 -14.59
N ALA A 84 2.59 0.76 -14.81
CA ALA A 84 1.78 1.45 -15.80
C ALA A 84 2.03 0.94 -17.22
N VAL A 85 3.28 0.59 -17.53
CA VAL A 85 3.70 0.15 -18.86
C VAL A 85 3.68 -1.36 -19.02
N ALA A 86 4.16 -2.10 -18.00
CA ALA A 86 4.25 -3.56 -18.03
C ALA A 86 2.94 -4.26 -17.64
N GLY A 87 1.98 -3.53 -17.05
CA GLY A 87 0.72 -4.09 -16.58
C GLY A 87 0.86 -4.95 -15.32
N THR A 88 -0.08 -5.86 -15.11
CA THR A 88 -0.12 -6.73 -13.93
C THR A 88 1.08 -7.67 -13.89
N GLN A 89 1.71 -7.77 -12.73
CA GLN A 89 2.91 -8.59 -12.51
C GLN A 89 2.63 -9.71 -11.50
N PRO A 90 3.32 -10.86 -11.63
CA PRO A 90 3.17 -11.97 -10.70
C PRO A 90 3.77 -11.65 -9.34
N LEU A 91 3.13 -12.15 -8.28
CA LEU A 91 3.62 -12.26 -6.91
C LEU A 91 3.49 -13.69 -6.43
N LEU A 92 4.35 -14.09 -5.51
CA LEU A 92 4.41 -15.44 -4.98
C LEU A 92 4.50 -15.41 -3.47
N ASP A 93 3.64 -16.19 -2.80
CA ASP A 93 3.80 -16.52 -1.39
C ASP A 93 4.21 -17.99 -1.24
N VAL A 94 5.16 -18.29 -0.37
CA VAL A 94 5.47 -19.64 0.07
C VAL A 94 4.99 -19.82 1.50
N ARG A 95 4.16 -20.83 1.72
CA ARG A 95 3.56 -21.12 3.03
C ARG A 95 3.78 -22.58 3.42
N THR A 96 3.68 -22.88 4.72
CA THR A 96 3.64 -24.28 5.16
C THR A 96 2.35 -24.95 4.68
N LYS A 97 2.48 -26.17 4.16
CA LYS A 97 1.34 -26.98 3.72
C LYS A 97 0.70 -27.66 4.93
N THR A 98 -0.50 -27.25 5.24
CA THR A 98 -1.32 -27.83 6.32
C THR A 98 -2.64 -28.34 5.76
N LEU A 99 -3.34 -29.19 6.54
CA LEU A 99 -4.66 -29.68 6.14
C LEU A 99 -5.64 -28.51 6.06
N PHE A 100 -6.28 -28.33 4.92
CA PHE A 100 -7.20 -27.22 4.62
C PHE A 100 -6.58 -25.82 4.82
N GLN A 101 -5.25 -25.70 4.81
CA GLN A 101 -4.49 -24.47 5.09
C GLN A 101 -4.75 -23.85 6.47
N VAL A 102 -5.40 -24.55 7.38
CA VAL A 102 -5.60 -24.09 8.76
C VAL A 102 -4.27 -24.13 9.51
N GLY A 103 -3.89 -22.98 10.12
CA GLY A 103 -2.60 -22.85 10.80
C GLY A 103 -1.39 -22.78 9.87
N SER A 104 -1.59 -22.53 8.58
CA SER A 104 -0.52 -22.32 7.60
C SER A 104 0.28 -21.07 7.95
N VAL A 105 1.62 -21.19 8.02
CA VAL A 105 2.54 -20.09 8.31
C VAL A 105 3.13 -19.57 7.01
N LEU A 106 3.23 -18.25 6.87
CA LEU A 106 3.93 -17.60 5.76
C LEU A 106 5.44 -17.73 5.97
N LEU A 107 6.14 -18.33 5.01
CA LEU A 107 7.60 -18.53 5.04
C LEU A 107 8.31 -17.48 4.19
N ALA A 108 7.79 -17.17 3.03
CA ALA A 108 8.18 -16.05 2.19
C ALA A 108 6.93 -15.43 1.57
N GLY A 109 6.76 -14.12 1.69
CA GLY A 109 5.60 -13.39 1.17
C GLY A 109 5.99 -12.39 0.12
N ASP A 110 5.07 -12.09 -0.79
CA ASP A 110 5.17 -11.05 -1.82
C ASP A 110 6.46 -11.14 -2.66
N VAL A 111 6.98 -12.36 -2.84
CA VAL A 111 8.19 -12.57 -3.67
C VAL A 111 7.89 -12.10 -5.09
N SER A 112 8.69 -11.17 -5.60
CA SER A 112 8.51 -10.57 -6.91
C SER A 112 9.83 -10.16 -7.55
N MET A 113 9.78 -9.81 -8.83
CA MET A 113 10.88 -9.18 -9.55
C MET A 113 10.57 -7.71 -9.89
N VAL A 114 9.44 -7.17 -9.42
CA VAL A 114 8.94 -5.84 -9.80
C VAL A 114 9.96 -4.75 -9.50
N ALA A 115 10.51 -4.72 -8.30
CA ALA A 115 11.49 -3.70 -7.91
C ALA A 115 12.79 -3.79 -8.76
N SER A 116 13.27 -5.00 -9.03
CA SER A 116 14.42 -5.22 -9.90
C SER A 116 14.15 -4.81 -11.34
N MET A 117 13.00 -5.20 -11.89
CA MET A 117 12.59 -4.87 -13.26
C MET A 117 12.28 -3.38 -13.45
N ALA A 118 11.79 -2.72 -12.42
CA ALA A 118 11.59 -1.28 -12.40
C ALA A 118 12.91 -0.49 -12.31
N GLY A 119 14.03 -1.18 -12.07
CA GLY A 119 15.35 -0.57 -11.91
C GLY A 119 15.50 0.18 -10.60
N CYS A 120 14.86 -0.30 -9.52
CA CYS A 120 15.00 0.29 -8.19
C CYS A 120 16.44 0.22 -7.72
N HIS A 121 16.87 1.24 -6.99
CA HIS A 121 18.21 1.28 -6.41
C HIS A 121 18.39 0.25 -5.27
N TRP A 122 17.29 0.01 -4.55
CA TRP A 122 17.24 -0.94 -3.44
C TRP A 122 16.13 -1.99 -3.67
N PRO A 123 16.30 -2.94 -4.60
CA PRO A 123 15.25 -3.90 -4.96
C PRO A 123 14.88 -4.86 -3.81
N ASP A 124 15.75 -5.05 -2.84
CA ASP A 124 15.53 -5.83 -1.61
C ASP A 124 14.57 -5.18 -0.62
N ARG A 125 14.15 -3.94 -0.88
CA ARG A 125 13.17 -3.20 -0.06
C ARG A 125 11.76 -3.21 -0.65
N ASP A 126 11.47 -4.09 -1.57
CA ASP A 126 10.19 -4.18 -2.27
C ASP A 126 8.97 -4.24 -1.33
N HIS A 127 9.06 -4.99 -0.23
CA HIS A 127 8.00 -5.04 0.78
C HIS A 127 7.65 -3.67 1.38
N HIS A 128 8.65 -2.81 1.63
CA HIS A 128 8.41 -1.47 2.13
C HIS A 128 7.73 -0.60 1.07
N TYR A 129 8.16 -0.70 -0.18
CA TYR A 129 7.57 0.02 -1.29
C TYR A 129 6.12 -0.41 -1.52
N PHE A 130 5.86 -1.71 -1.57
CA PHE A 130 4.51 -2.22 -1.76
C PHE A 130 3.57 -1.81 -0.62
N ALA A 131 4.02 -1.91 0.63
CA ALA A 131 3.23 -1.49 1.78
C ALA A 131 2.85 0.00 1.71
N ASN A 132 3.78 0.88 1.31
CA ASN A 132 3.47 2.30 1.16
C ASN A 132 2.56 2.57 -0.04
N LEU A 133 2.83 1.97 -1.20
CA LEU A 133 2.03 2.13 -2.41
C LEU A 133 0.59 1.60 -2.23
N GLU A 134 0.41 0.47 -1.53
CA GLU A 134 -0.89 -0.08 -1.17
C GLU A 134 -1.62 0.85 -0.18
N ARG A 135 -0.93 1.34 0.86
CA ARG A 135 -1.47 2.33 1.80
C ARG A 135 -1.98 3.59 1.10
N LEU A 136 -1.27 4.05 0.07
CA LEU A 136 -1.66 5.20 -0.75
C LEU A 136 -2.78 4.87 -1.74
N GLY A 137 -3.18 3.60 -1.84
CA GLY A 137 -4.24 3.16 -2.76
C GLY A 137 -3.83 3.14 -4.23
N LEU A 138 -2.52 3.17 -4.53
CA LEU A 138 -1.99 3.24 -5.89
C LEU A 138 -1.85 1.86 -6.53
N ILE A 139 -1.58 0.82 -5.74
CA ILE A 139 -1.48 -0.57 -6.17
C ILE A 139 -2.46 -1.46 -5.42
N ASP A 140 -2.72 -2.63 -5.98
CA ASP A 140 -3.48 -3.73 -5.38
C ASP A 140 -2.63 -5.01 -5.41
N LEU A 141 -2.55 -5.69 -4.25
CA LEU A 141 -1.90 -6.98 -4.08
C LEU A 141 -2.97 -8.08 -4.11
N SER A 142 -3.38 -8.45 -5.31
CA SER A 142 -4.47 -9.40 -5.53
C SER A 142 -4.10 -10.83 -5.15
N ARG A 143 -5.10 -11.61 -4.75
CA ARG A 143 -5.00 -13.06 -4.59
C ARG A 143 -5.23 -13.81 -5.89
N GLU A 144 -5.60 -13.12 -6.95
CA GLU A 144 -5.79 -13.69 -8.25
C GLU A 144 -4.44 -13.76 -8.98
N PRO A 145 -4.07 -14.91 -9.56
CA PRO A 145 -2.83 -15.05 -10.32
C PRO A 145 -2.93 -14.30 -11.65
N VAL A 146 -1.77 -14.06 -12.28
CA VAL A 146 -1.73 -13.67 -13.69
C VAL A 146 -2.07 -14.85 -14.58
N ASP A 147 -2.61 -14.59 -15.78
CA ASP A 147 -3.08 -15.63 -16.70
C ASP A 147 -1.95 -16.56 -17.18
N ASP A 148 -0.75 -16.04 -17.40
CA ASP A 148 0.39 -16.86 -17.77
C ASP A 148 1.17 -17.36 -16.55
N TYR A 149 0.83 -18.58 -16.15
CA TYR A 149 1.45 -19.28 -15.03
C TYR A 149 2.96 -19.53 -15.20
N ARG A 150 3.49 -19.55 -16.42
CA ARG A 150 4.93 -19.75 -16.67
C ARG A 150 5.77 -18.65 -16.04
N ARG A 151 5.21 -17.47 -15.84
CA ARG A 151 5.87 -16.33 -15.22
C ARG A 151 6.23 -16.57 -13.75
N TYR A 152 5.51 -17.45 -13.06
CA TYR A 152 5.82 -17.80 -11.68
C TYR A 152 7.08 -18.64 -11.53
N ALA A 153 7.51 -19.39 -12.56
CA ALA A 153 8.72 -20.16 -12.52
C ALA A 153 9.96 -19.30 -12.22
N LEU A 154 9.98 -18.03 -12.66
CA LEU A 154 11.04 -17.09 -12.35
C LEU A 154 11.02 -16.62 -10.89
N LEU A 155 9.86 -16.62 -10.25
CA LEU A 155 9.71 -16.25 -8.85
C LEU A 155 10.07 -17.43 -7.92
N GLU A 156 9.76 -18.65 -8.32
CA GLU A 156 10.06 -19.85 -7.55
C GLU A 156 11.57 -20.08 -7.37
N VAL A 157 12.39 -19.58 -8.30
CA VAL A 157 13.87 -19.65 -8.23
C VAL A 157 14.50 -18.43 -7.55
N GLN A 158 13.72 -17.46 -7.10
CA GLN A 158 14.27 -16.36 -6.32
C GLN A 158 14.79 -16.84 -4.97
N PRO A 159 15.88 -16.26 -4.43
CA PRO A 159 16.53 -16.75 -3.21
C PRO A 159 15.56 -16.89 -2.02
N ALA A 160 14.64 -15.94 -1.82
CA ALA A 160 13.66 -15.98 -0.74
C ALA A 160 12.68 -17.15 -0.88
N ALA A 161 12.20 -17.43 -2.11
CA ALA A 161 11.30 -18.55 -2.39
C ALA A 161 12.05 -19.89 -2.25
N LEU A 162 13.23 -20.02 -2.85
CA LEU A 162 14.05 -21.24 -2.74
C LEU A 162 14.37 -21.59 -1.28
N HIS A 163 14.83 -20.60 -0.50
CA HIS A 163 15.12 -20.83 0.90
C HIS A 163 13.89 -21.31 1.68
N ALA A 164 12.73 -20.73 1.40
CA ALA A 164 11.48 -21.14 2.04
C ALA A 164 11.06 -22.55 1.62
N ILE A 165 11.17 -22.89 0.33
CA ILE A 165 10.83 -24.23 -0.21
C ILE A 165 11.78 -25.31 0.33
N GLU A 166 13.08 -25.01 0.45
CA GLU A 166 14.11 -25.94 0.91
C GLU A 166 14.22 -26.03 2.45
N SER A 167 13.42 -25.30 3.21
CA SER A 167 13.45 -25.24 4.67
C SER A 167 13.20 -26.58 5.39
N GLY A 168 13.00 -27.66 4.67
CA GLY A 168 12.74 -29.02 5.21
C GLY A 168 11.28 -29.25 5.62
N GLN A 169 10.42 -28.25 5.51
CA GLN A 169 8.98 -28.35 5.76
C GLN A 169 8.22 -28.66 4.46
N LYS A 170 7.06 -29.28 4.56
CA LYS A 170 6.15 -29.36 3.42
C LYS A 170 5.59 -27.96 3.14
N THR A 171 5.84 -27.46 1.96
CA THR A 171 5.40 -26.13 1.53
C THR A 171 4.32 -26.19 0.45
N ILE A 172 3.63 -25.08 0.28
CA ILE A 172 2.72 -24.80 -0.83
C ILE A 172 3.03 -23.38 -1.34
N THR A 173 3.06 -23.25 -2.64
CA THR A 173 3.20 -21.97 -3.33
C THR A 173 1.83 -21.41 -3.65
N ILE A 174 1.60 -20.15 -3.34
CA ILE A 174 0.37 -19.43 -3.65
C ILE A 174 0.71 -18.33 -4.63
N TYR A 175 0.12 -18.42 -5.82
CA TYR A 175 0.27 -17.45 -6.88
C TYR A 175 -0.68 -16.29 -6.68
N ARG A 176 -0.13 -15.08 -6.80
CA ARG A 176 -0.79 -13.80 -6.60
C ARG A 176 -0.37 -12.83 -7.69
N SER A 177 -0.89 -11.63 -7.65
CA SER A 177 -0.47 -10.58 -8.58
C SER A 177 -0.45 -9.20 -7.93
N ILE A 178 0.30 -8.29 -8.56
CA ILE A 178 0.35 -6.87 -8.24
C ILE A 178 -0.03 -6.05 -9.47
N ALA A 179 -0.90 -5.07 -9.29
CA ALA A 179 -1.34 -4.20 -10.36
C ALA A 179 -1.59 -2.76 -9.87
N LEU A 180 -1.65 -1.80 -10.79
CA LEU A 180 -2.17 -0.47 -10.47
C LEU A 180 -3.67 -0.55 -10.21
N THR A 181 -4.14 0.14 -9.18
CA THR A 181 -5.56 0.42 -8.99
C THR A 181 -6.08 1.39 -10.05
N ALA A 182 -7.40 1.57 -10.14
CA ALA A 182 -7.98 2.62 -10.98
C ALA A 182 -7.50 4.02 -10.56
N PHE A 183 -7.36 4.25 -9.24
CA PHE A 183 -6.82 5.49 -8.69
C PHE A 183 -5.33 5.65 -9.00
N GLY A 184 -4.54 4.57 -8.92
CA GLY A 184 -3.14 4.55 -9.31
C GLY A 184 -2.93 4.89 -10.78
N ARG A 185 -3.78 4.41 -11.68
CA ARG A 185 -3.75 4.77 -13.10
C ARG A 185 -4.01 6.27 -13.31
N GLN A 186 -5.05 6.82 -12.67
CA GLN A 186 -5.32 8.26 -12.73
C GLN A 186 -4.17 9.10 -12.19
N PHE A 187 -3.50 8.61 -11.12
CA PHE A 187 -2.32 9.27 -10.57
C PHE A 187 -1.16 9.28 -11.58
N ILE A 188 -0.87 8.14 -12.23
CA ILE A 188 0.16 8.05 -13.28
C ILE A 188 -0.15 9.01 -14.42
N ASP A 189 -1.36 8.96 -14.96
CA ASP A 189 -1.78 9.80 -16.10
C ASP A 189 -1.62 11.31 -15.80
N ALA A 190 -1.78 11.70 -14.54
CA ALA A 190 -1.68 13.09 -14.12
C ALA A 190 -0.28 13.54 -13.68
N CYS A 191 0.56 12.61 -13.18
CA CYS A 191 1.75 12.99 -12.41
C CYS A 191 3.06 12.41 -12.95
N ILE A 192 3.03 11.33 -13.76
CA ILE A 192 4.24 10.62 -14.18
C ILE A 192 4.21 10.40 -15.69
N ASP A 193 5.22 10.89 -16.36
CA ASP A 193 5.40 10.65 -17.79
C ASP A 193 5.88 9.22 -18.05
N THR A 194 5.15 8.50 -18.90
CA THR A 194 5.46 7.14 -19.35
C THR A 194 5.88 7.09 -20.81
N GLU A 195 5.84 8.20 -21.54
CA GLU A 195 6.21 8.24 -22.95
C GLU A 195 7.69 7.89 -23.12
N GLY A 196 7.98 7.02 -24.08
CA GLY A 196 9.33 6.55 -24.36
C GLY A 196 9.94 5.62 -23.30
N TYR A 197 9.24 5.35 -22.19
CA TYR A 197 9.70 4.40 -21.20
C TYR A 197 9.52 2.96 -21.71
N ASN A 198 10.62 2.19 -21.73
CA ASN A 198 10.60 0.75 -22.00
C ASN A 198 10.76 0.00 -20.67
N ALA A 199 9.75 -0.77 -20.30
CA ALA A 199 9.77 -1.57 -19.07
C ALA A 199 10.81 -2.70 -19.10
N GLY A 200 11.37 -3.04 -20.27
CA GLY A 200 12.42 -4.07 -20.41
C GLY A 200 11.99 -5.48 -20.07
N GLY A 201 10.77 -5.64 -19.64
CA GLY A 201 10.19 -6.90 -19.19
C GLY A 201 9.14 -7.45 -20.14
N TRP A 202 8.34 -8.37 -19.63
CA TRP A 202 7.21 -8.93 -20.35
C TRP A 202 6.10 -7.89 -20.48
N ASP A 203 5.58 -7.75 -21.68
CA ASP A 203 4.37 -6.98 -21.93
C ASP A 203 3.17 -7.78 -21.42
N THR A 204 2.56 -7.30 -20.36
CA THR A 204 1.61 -8.06 -19.58
C THR A 204 0.24 -7.42 -19.51
N ASP A 205 -0.24 -6.89 -20.62
CA ASP A 205 -1.65 -6.51 -20.70
C ASP A 205 -2.61 -7.72 -20.69
N GLY A 206 -2.08 -8.89 -20.32
CA GLY A 206 -2.81 -10.17 -20.23
C GLY A 206 -3.09 -10.85 -21.56
N ARG A 207 -2.69 -10.25 -22.68
CA ARG A 207 -3.09 -10.78 -24.01
C ARG A 207 -1.96 -11.43 -24.78
N GLN A 208 -0.73 -11.03 -24.55
CA GLN A 208 0.43 -11.61 -25.23
C GLN A 208 1.69 -11.40 -24.39
N ASP A 209 2.40 -12.49 -24.11
CA ASP A 209 3.74 -12.47 -23.55
C ASP A 209 4.73 -11.98 -24.62
N LYS A 210 4.80 -10.69 -24.83
CA LYS A 210 5.79 -10.08 -25.69
C LYS A 210 6.89 -9.46 -24.86
N ILE A 211 8.12 -9.76 -25.21
CA ILE A 211 9.26 -9.00 -24.69
C ILE A 211 9.25 -7.67 -25.41
N ARG A 212 9.04 -6.55 -24.69
CA ARG A 212 9.14 -5.22 -25.28
C ARG A 212 10.57 -4.95 -25.73
N GLY A 213 10.72 -4.47 -26.95
CA GLY A 213 12.02 -4.18 -27.58
C GLY A 213 12.44 -5.13 -28.69
N GLN A 214 11.62 -6.13 -29.03
CA GLN A 214 11.75 -6.89 -30.26
C GLN A 214 10.67 -6.41 -31.26
N ALA A 215 10.89 -5.24 -31.83
CA ALA A 215 10.21 -4.77 -33.03
C ALA A 215 11.20 -4.79 -34.19
#